data_989b516919a075834dc80cd5e786dd40
#
_entry.id   989b516919a075834dc80cd5e786dd40
#
_cell.length_a   1.000
_cell.length_b   1.000
_cell.length_c   1.000
_cell.angle_alpha   90.00
_cell.angle_beta   90.00
_cell.angle_gamma   90.00
#
_symmetry.space_group_name_H-M   'P 1'
#
loop_
_entity.id
_entity.type
_entity.pdbx_description
1 polymer ?
#
loop_
_entity_poly.entity_id
_entity_poly.type
_entity_poly.pdbx_seq_one_letter_code
_entity_poly.pdbx_strand_id
1 'polypeptide(L)'
;MHLPRHHVWILLPMLALAGCNQAATTASRPAADASPELIGAASNVATAVTRAPAPRPAARSTVAQLDTTTAEQRAAAARPAQSAETRLGTTVASLGDATRSGFWIRTPLVKEPAMGRLRNPANGKSAQVELLPLDGPASAGSQVSLPALQLLGVSLTALPTLEVFKS
;
A
#
# COMPACT_ATOMS: atom_id res chain seq x y z
N MET A 1 30.35 -38.03 -24.34
CA MET A 1 29.31 -38.81 -25.05
C MET A 1 28.08 -37.90 -25.13
N HIS A 2 27.98 -37.18 -26.22
CA HIS A 2 26.95 -37.19 -27.29
C HIS A 2 25.61 -36.56 -26.92
N LEU A 3 25.44 -35.33 -27.44
CA LEU A 3 24.14 -34.70 -27.83
C LEU A 3 23.37 -35.60 -28.84
N PRO A 4 22.09 -35.34 -29.11
CA PRO A 4 21.68 -34.33 -30.10
C PRO A 4 20.41 -33.55 -29.69
N ARG A 5 20.30 -32.29 -29.87
CA ARG A 5 19.83 -31.40 -30.97
C ARG A 5 18.72 -31.98 -31.85
N HIS A 6 17.49 -31.48 -31.64
CA HIS A 6 16.44 -31.46 -32.68
C HIS A 6 15.81 -30.07 -32.78
N HIS A 7 16.15 -29.43 -33.90
CA HIS A 7 15.40 -28.31 -34.47
C HIS A 7 14.14 -28.88 -35.14
N VAL A 8 13.00 -28.31 -34.87
CA VAL A 8 11.87 -28.41 -35.78
C VAL A 8 11.37 -27.00 -36.09
N TRP A 9 11.66 -26.60 -37.29
CA TRP A 9 11.04 -25.49 -37.99
C TRP A 9 9.66 -25.93 -38.46
N ILE A 10 8.62 -25.16 -38.21
CA ILE A 10 7.40 -25.19 -39.01
C ILE A 10 7.00 -23.75 -39.33
N LEU A 11 6.92 -23.55 -40.61
CA LEU A 11 6.59 -22.35 -41.36
C LEU A 11 5.11 -21.92 -41.22
N LEU A 12 4.93 -20.61 -41.39
CA LEU A 12 3.74 -19.83 -41.67
C LEU A 12 2.70 -20.51 -42.63
N PRO A 13 1.41 -20.05 -42.59
CA PRO A 13 1.12 -18.98 -43.54
C PRO A 13 0.22 -17.81 -43.05
N MET A 14 0.48 -16.66 -43.68
CA MET A 14 -0.37 -15.48 -43.79
C MET A 14 -1.80 -15.82 -44.23
N LEU A 15 -2.77 -15.13 -43.66
CA LEU A 15 -3.98 -14.78 -44.41
C LEU A 15 -4.44 -13.37 -44.01
N ALA A 16 -4.29 -12.47 -44.96
CA ALA A 16 -4.85 -11.13 -44.94
C ALA A 16 -6.31 -11.20 -45.41
N LEU A 17 -7.21 -10.48 -44.75
CA LEU A 17 -8.44 -10.01 -45.39
C LEU A 17 -8.79 -8.65 -44.84
N ALA A 18 -8.75 -7.70 -45.73
CA ALA A 18 -9.25 -6.35 -45.62
C ALA A 18 -10.80 -6.33 -45.59
N GLY A 19 -11.33 -5.41 -44.84
CA GLY A 19 -12.74 -5.11 -44.81
C GLY A 19 -12.98 -3.70 -44.30
N CYS A 20 -12.90 -2.73 -45.19
CA CYS A 20 -13.49 -1.41 -45.00
C CYS A 20 -15.01 -1.54 -44.87
N ASN A 21 -15.64 -0.86 -43.99
CA ASN A 21 -16.79 -0.05 -44.37
C ASN A 21 -17.05 1.11 -43.41
N GLN A 22 -17.21 2.24 -44.04
CA GLN A 22 -17.60 3.55 -43.54
C GLN A 22 -19.08 3.57 -43.17
N ALA A 23 -19.42 4.38 -42.22
CA ALA A 23 -20.57 5.27 -42.33
C ALA A 23 -20.44 6.43 -41.35
N ALA A 24 -20.16 7.56 -41.86
CA ALA A 24 -20.34 8.84 -41.19
C ALA A 24 -21.84 9.11 -40.98
N THR A 25 -22.19 9.56 -39.78
CA THR A 25 -23.37 10.40 -39.63
C THR A 25 -23.06 11.49 -38.61
N THR A 26 -22.98 12.68 -39.13
CA THR A 26 -22.98 13.97 -38.46
C THR A 26 -24.27 14.17 -37.66
N ALA A 27 -24.17 14.58 -36.42
CA ALA A 27 -25.09 15.52 -35.81
C ALA A 27 -24.53 16.13 -34.53
N SER A 28 -24.25 17.39 -34.62
CA SER A 28 -24.46 18.46 -33.61
C SER A 28 -23.97 18.33 -32.18
N ARG A 29 -22.97 19.14 -31.94
CA ARG A 29 -22.55 19.73 -30.66
C ARG A 29 -23.67 20.53 -30.01
N PRO A 30 -23.75 20.62 -28.66
CA PRO A 30 -23.23 21.84 -28.09
C PRO A 30 -22.16 21.60 -27.01
N ALA A 31 -21.29 22.60 -26.93
CA ALA A 31 -20.25 22.75 -25.96
C ALA A 31 -20.83 23.04 -24.55
N ALA A 32 -20.25 22.46 -23.55
CA ALA A 32 -19.96 23.12 -22.29
C ALA A 32 -19.12 22.22 -21.38
N ASP A 33 -18.09 22.83 -20.87
CA ASP A 33 -17.29 22.51 -19.71
C ASP A 33 -16.26 21.40 -19.83
N ALA A 34 -15.09 21.85 -20.21
CA ALA A 34 -13.83 21.21 -19.90
C ALA A 34 -13.54 21.36 -18.39
N SER A 35 -13.73 20.32 -17.64
CA SER A 35 -13.07 20.18 -16.34
C SER A 35 -11.69 19.56 -16.56
N PRO A 36 -10.62 20.22 -16.10
CA PRO A 36 -9.27 19.66 -16.16
C PRO A 36 -9.04 18.74 -14.95
N GLU A 37 -9.44 17.48 -15.09
CA GLU A 37 -9.21 16.48 -14.03
C GLU A 37 -8.65 15.18 -14.60
N LEU A 38 -7.43 15.26 -15.13
CA LEU A 38 -6.65 14.09 -15.54
C LEU A 38 -5.15 14.27 -15.29
N ILE A 39 -4.77 14.83 -14.14
CA ILE A 39 -3.39 14.78 -13.66
C ILE A 39 -3.39 14.30 -12.22
N GLY A 40 -3.68 13.04 -12.01
CA GLY A 40 -3.72 12.46 -10.66
C GLY A 40 -3.66 10.95 -10.60
N ALA A 41 -3.74 10.26 -11.74
CA ALA A 41 -3.98 8.81 -11.72
C ALA A 41 -2.72 7.95 -11.57
N ALA A 42 -1.51 8.48 -11.72
CA ALA A 42 -0.29 7.68 -11.74
C ALA A 42 0.43 7.53 -10.39
N SER A 43 0.12 8.38 -9.40
CA SER A 43 0.83 8.36 -8.10
C SER A 43 0.14 7.55 -7.00
N ASN A 44 -1.04 6.98 -7.26
CA ASN A 44 -1.91 6.47 -6.20
C ASN A 44 -1.87 4.94 -5.97
N VAL A 45 -1.15 4.18 -6.78
CA VAL A 45 -1.22 2.71 -6.69
C VAL A 45 -0.51 2.18 -5.44
N ALA A 46 0.60 2.78 -5.04
CA ALA A 46 1.33 2.36 -3.83
C ALA A 46 0.65 2.87 -2.53
N THR A 47 -0.09 3.98 -2.61
CA THR A 47 -0.79 4.57 -1.47
C THR A 47 -2.19 4.00 -1.24
N ALA A 48 -2.82 3.37 -2.23
CA ALA A 48 -4.14 2.76 -2.08
C ALA A 48 -4.15 1.59 -1.09
N VAL A 49 -3.03 0.88 -0.92
CA VAL A 49 -2.90 -0.23 0.02
C VAL A 49 -2.88 0.26 1.48
N THR A 50 -2.31 1.44 1.73
CA THR A 50 -2.13 1.98 3.08
C THR A 50 -3.20 2.99 3.48
N ARG A 51 -3.98 3.52 2.54
CA ARG A 51 -5.03 4.50 2.80
C ARG A 51 -6.41 3.85 2.81
N ALA A 52 -7.09 3.97 3.93
CA ALA A 52 -8.51 3.66 4.07
C ALA A 52 -9.32 4.94 4.30
N PRO A 53 -10.62 4.99 3.94
CA PRO A 53 -11.49 6.12 4.27
C PRO A 53 -11.49 6.41 5.77
N ALA A 54 -11.55 7.68 6.15
CA ALA A 54 -11.65 8.05 7.55
C ALA A 54 -12.93 7.48 8.19
N PRO A 55 -12.89 6.98 9.43
CA PRO A 55 -14.07 6.53 10.13
C PRO A 55 -15.02 7.71 10.40
N ARG A 56 -16.31 7.46 10.32
CA ARG A 56 -17.30 8.47 10.68
C ARG A 56 -17.24 8.69 12.19
N PRO A 57 -17.16 9.95 12.66
CA PRO A 57 -17.18 10.22 14.09
C PRO A 57 -18.51 9.80 14.68
N ALA A 58 -18.48 8.90 15.64
CA ALA A 58 -19.61 8.53 16.49
C ALA A 58 -19.21 8.79 17.96
N ALA A 59 -20.16 9.19 18.78
CA ALA A 59 -19.92 9.52 20.18
C ALA A 59 -19.31 8.36 21.00
N ARG A 60 -19.44 7.12 20.51
CA ARG A 60 -18.79 5.91 21.03
C ARG A 60 -18.46 5.02 19.85
N SER A 61 -17.20 5.02 19.43
CA SER A 61 -16.75 4.14 18.35
C SER A 61 -16.04 2.93 18.95
N THR A 62 -16.43 1.74 18.50
CA THR A 62 -15.71 0.50 18.81
C THR A 62 -14.45 0.40 17.93
N VAL A 63 -13.50 -0.45 18.33
CA VAL A 63 -12.29 -0.74 17.54
C VAL A 63 -12.65 -1.14 16.09
N ALA A 64 -13.70 -1.96 15.91
CA ALA A 64 -14.16 -2.39 14.60
C ALA A 64 -14.76 -1.24 13.75
N GLN A 65 -15.33 -0.21 14.36
CA GLN A 65 -15.83 0.97 13.65
C GLN A 65 -14.71 1.96 13.28
N LEU A 66 -13.62 1.95 14.04
CA LEU A 66 -12.46 2.77 13.76
C LEU A 66 -11.54 2.14 12.70
N ASP A 67 -11.54 0.81 12.56
CA ASP A 67 -10.81 0.12 11.50
C ASP A 67 -11.64 0.10 10.21
N THR A 68 -11.37 1.06 9.34
CA THR A 68 -12.02 1.17 8.02
C THR A 68 -11.25 0.46 6.91
N THR A 69 -10.24 -0.34 7.24
CA THR A 69 -9.47 -1.09 6.23
C THR A 69 -10.27 -2.26 5.68
N THR A 70 -10.17 -2.50 4.36
CA THR A 70 -10.80 -3.65 3.72
C THR A 70 -9.98 -4.93 3.91
N ALA A 71 -10.59 -6.09 3.66
CA ALA A 71 -9.88 -7.37 3.70
C ALA A 71 -8.73 -7.42 2.69
N GLU A 72 -8.91 -6.84 1.51
CA GLU A 72 -7.91 -6.74 0.45
C GLU A 72 -6.73 -5.87 0.87
N GLN A 73 -7.01 -4.73 1.52
CA GLN A 73 -5.98 -3.83 2.04
C GLN A 73 -5.15 -4.52 3.14
N ARG A 74 -5.79 -5.25 4.04
CA ARG A 74 -5.09 -6.03 5.07
C ARG A 74 -4.26 -7.15 4.46
N ALA A 75 -4.80 -7.89 3.50
CA ALA A 75 -4.06 -8.92 2.78
C ALA A 75 -2.85 -8.34 2.04
N ALA A 76 -3.00 -7.18 1.40
CA ALA A 76 -1.91 -6.50 0.72
C ALA A 76 -0.84 -6.00 1.71
N ALA A 77 -1.24 -5.41 2.84
CA ALA A 77 -0.31 -4.95 3.87
C ALA A 77 0.43 -6.11 4.57
N ALA A 78 -0.17 -7.29 4.64
CA ALA A 78 0.44 -8.48 5.22
C ALA A 78 1.39 -9.22 4.28
N ARG A 79 1.47 -8.84 2.99
CA ARG A 79 2.37 -9.52 2.03
C ARG A 79 3.82 -9.42 2.45
N PRO A 80 4.64 -10.47 2.20
CA PRO A 80 6.08 -10.40 2.38
C PRO A 80 6.71 -9.28 1.54
N ALA A 81 7.92 -8.86 1.91
CA ALA A 81 8.70 -7.92 1.11
C ALA A 81 8.95 -8.47 -0.30
N GLN A 82 8.74 -7.64 -1.31
CA GLN A 82 8.98 -7.99 -2.72
C GLN A 82 10.32 -7.41 -3.24
N SER A 83 10.93 -6.54 -2.46
CA SER A 83 12.21 -5.87 -2.76
C SER A 83 13.12 -5.90 -1.53
N ALA A 84 14.38 -5.56 -1.74
CA ALA A 84 15.31 -5.38 -0.65
C ALA A 84 14.83 -4.24 0.26
N GLU A 85 14.77 -4.50 1.56
CA GLU A 85 14.38 -3.54 2.58
C GLU A 85 15.60 -3.13 3.40
N THR A 86 15.73 -1.84 3.69
CA THR A 86 16.77 -1.30 4.55
C THR A 86 16.27 -1.22 5.98
N ARG A 87 16.93 -1.91 6.92
CA ARG A 87 16.59 -1.81 8.34
C ARG A 87 16.99 -0.45 8.88
N LEU A 88 16.03 0.31 9.38
CA LEU A 88 16.24 1.62 10.01
C LEU A 88 16.56 1.52 11.50
N GLY A 89 16.01 0.52 12.18
CA GLY A 89 16.24 0.32 13.62
C GLY A 89 15.06 -0.35 14.32
N THR A 90 15.03 -0.18 15.64
CA THR A 90 13.94 -0.63 16.50
C THR A 90 13.33 0.56 17.24
N THR A 91 12.06 0.46 17.54
CA THR A 91 11.33 1.49 18.30
C THR A 91 10.31 0.86 19.23
N VAL A 92 10.06 1.49 20.36
CA VAL A 92 8.91 1.17 21.21
C VAL A 92 7.69 1.84 20.59
N ALA A 93 6.67 1.07 20.29
CA ALA A 93 5.48 1.54 19.60
C ALA A 93 4.29 1.65 20.57
N SER A 94 3.46 2.65 20.33
CA SER A 94 2.16 2.84 21.00
C SER A 94 1.08 2.99 19.94
N LEU A 95 -0.19 2.82 20.32
CA LEU A 95 -1.32 3.19 19.47
C LEU A 95 -1.28 4.70 19.22
N GLY A 96 -1.29 5.10 17.97
CA GLY A 96 -1.43 6.48 17.55
C GLY A 96 -2.88 6.92 17.44
N ASP A 97 -3.13 7.95 16.63
CA ASP A 97 -4.48 8.45 16.39
C ASP A 97 -5.36 7.39 15.72
N ALA A 98 -6.33 6.85 16.47
CA ALA A 98 -7.24 5.83 15.98
C ALA A 98 -8.26 6.35 14.94
N THR A 99 -8.43 7.67 14.82
CA THR A 99 -9.28 8.29 13.79
C THR A 99 -8.59 8.41 12.45
N ARG A 100 -7.26 8.31 12.41
CA ARG A 100 -6.49 8.30 11.19
C ARG A 100 -6.48 6.89 10.58
N SER A 101 -7.13 6.75 9.45
CA SER A 101 -7.27 5.50 8.73
C SER A 101 -5.97 5.03 8.06
N GLY A 102 -5.94 3.75 7.64
CA GLY A 102 -4.84 3.15 6.88
C GLY A 102 -3.70 2.61 7.73
N PHE A 103 -2.68 2.06 7.04
CA PHE A 103 -1.51 1.45 7.66
C PHE A 103 -0.36 2.46 7.70
N TRP A 104 -0.02 2.98 8.86
CA TRP A 104 1.03 3.98 9.03
C TRP A 104 1.74 3.84 10.38
N ILE A 105 2.94 4.40 10.42
CA ILE A 105 3.70 4.67 11.64
C ILE A 105 4.28 6.08 11.59
N ARG A 106 4.20 6.82 12.69
CA ARG A 106 4.95 8.04 12.89
C ARG A 106 6.16 7.73 13.75
N THR A 107 7.35 7.97 13.23
CA THR A 107 8.61 7.56 13.85
C THR A 107 9.71 8.59 13.62
N PRO A 108 10.61 8.81 14.61
CA PRO A 108 11.77 9.68 14.42
C PRO A 108 12.88 9.03 13.57
N LEU A 109 12.73 7.75 13.19
CA LEU A 109 13.71 7.02 12.37
C LEU A 109 13.73 7.47 10.91
N VAL A 110 12.72 8.21 10.45
CA VAL A 110 12.67 8.80 9.12
C VAL A 110 12.53 10.32 9.21
N LYS A 111 13.06 11.02 8.20
CA LYS A 111 12.96 12.50 8.09
C LYS A 111 11.96 12.93 7.04
N GLU A 112 11.58 12.00 6.15
CA GLU A 112 10.65 12.21 5.06
C GLU A 112 9.68 11.03 4.99
N PRO A 113 8.45 11.24 4.49
CA PRO A 113 7.51 10.15 4.25
C PRO A 113 8.10 9.12 3.29
N ALA A 114 7.94 7.85 3.60
CA ALA A 114 8.42 6.74 2.78
C ALA A 114 7.52 5.52 2.96
N MET A 115 7.61 4.57 2.03
CA MET A 115 7.05 3.25 2.24
C MET A 115 8.02 2.39 3.04
N GLY A 116 7.46 1.50 3.86
CA GLY A 116 8.28 0.60 4.65
C GLY A 116 7.47 -0.54 5.25
N ARG A 117 8.11 -1.23 6.16
CA ARG A 117 7.54 -2.39 6.84
C ARG A 117 7.85 -2.34 8.33
N LEU A 118 6.88 -2.73 9.11
CA LEU A 118 7.06 -3.06 10.51
C LEU A 118 7.14 -4.58 10.68
N ARG A 119 7.99 -5.02 11.57
CA ARG A 119 8.07 -6.42 11.99
C ARG A 119 8.00 -6.50 13.51
N ASN A 120 7.17 -7.40 13.99
CA ASN A 120 7.12 -7.76 15.39
C ASN A 120 8.06 -8.95 15.64
N PRO A 121 9.22 -8.77 16.29
CA PRO A 121 10.17 -9.86 16.49
C PRO A 121 9.65 -10.95 17.42
N ALA A 122 8.66 -10.66 18.29
CA ALA A 122 8.11 -11.62 19.24
C ALA A 122 7.28 -12.73 18.55
N ASN A 123 6.66 -12.45 17.42
CA ASN A 123 5.80 -13.40 16.70
C ASN A 123 6.08 -13.52 15.20
N GLY A 124 7.06 -12.77 14.68
CA GLY A 124 7.46 -12.76 13.28
C GLY A 124 6.49 -12.10 12.31
N LYS A 125 5.32 -11.62 12.78
CA LYS A 125 4.36 -10.93 11.93
C LYS A 125 4.89 -9.61 11.43
N SER A 126 4.51 -9.23 10.22
CA SER A 126 4.91 -7.97 9.60
C SER A 126 3.74 -7.28 8.91
N ALA A 127 3.85 -5.97 8.74
CA ALA A 127 2.86 -5.14 8.07
C ALA A 127 3.57 -4.09 7.21
N GLN A 128 3.16 -3.95 5.95
CA GLN A 128 3.55 -2.84 5.10
C GLN A 128 2.82 -1.58 5.57
N VAL A 129 3.56 -0.49 5.72
CA VAL A 129 3.05 0.77 6.28
C VAL A 129 3.68 1.96 5.58
N GLU A 130 3.01 3.10 5.67
CA GLU A 130 3.59 4.40 5.39
C GLU A 130 4.41 4.85 6.61
N LEU A 131 5.70 5.14 6.40
CA LEU A 131 6.58 5.73 7.40
C LEU A 131 6.44 7.25 7.34
N LEU A 132 6.08 7.86 8.44
CA LEU A 132 5.89 9.31 8.56
C LEU A 132 6.86 9.86 9.60
N PRO A 133 7.45 11.03 9.36
CA PRO A 133 8.33 11.65 10.33
C PRO A 133 7.57 12.02 11.62
N LEU A 134 8.25 11.85 12.72
CA LEU A 134 7.87 12.33 14.04
C LEU A 134 9.05 13.10 14.61
N ASP A 135 8.80 14.31 15.07
CA ASP A 135 9.84 15.11 15.70
C ASP A 135 10.29 14.47 17.02
N GLY A 136 11.59 14.50 17.24
CA GLY A 136 12.20 13.94 18.44
C GLY A 136 13.51 13.20 18.18
N PRO A 137 14.19 12.76 19.24
CA PRO A 137 15.39 11.95 19.14
C PRO A 137 15.05 10.55 18.58
N ALA A 138 16.02 9.88 17.95
CA ALA A 138 15.84 8.54 17.40
C ALA A 138 15.42 7.49 18.47
N SER A 139 15.69 7.78 19.75
CA SER A 139 15.26 6.96 20.89
C SER A 139 13.82 7.22 21.34
N ALA A 140 13.16 8.26 20.83
CA ALA A 140 11.74 8.49 21.10
C ALA A 140 10.91 7.33 20.55
N GLY A 141 9.81 7.01 21.24
CA GLY A 141 8.87 6.00 20.78
C GLY A 141 8.18 6.40 19.48
N SER A 142 7.43 5.49 18.93
CA SER A 142 6.67 5.68 17.68
C SER A 142 5.18 5.46 17.89
N GLN A 143 4.37 6.07 17.03
CA GLN A 143 2.92 5.93 17.02
C GLN A 143 2.51 5.10 15.82
N VAL A 144 1.75 4.05 16.04
CA VAL A 144 1.34 3.09 15.00
C VAL A 144 -0.17 3.10 14.85
N SER A 145 -0.64 2.98 13.62
CA SER A 145 -2.07 2.91 13.32
C SER A 145 -2.70 1.65 13.91
N LEU A 146 -3.98 1.76 14.23
CA LEU A 146 -4.78 0.67 14.78
C LEU A 146 -4.73 -0.59 13.90
N PRO A 147 -5.01 -0.54 12.58
CA PRO A 147 -4.99 -1.74 11.75
C PRO A 147 -3.58 -2.34 11.60
N ALA A 148 -2.51 -1.55 11.68
CA ALA A 148 -1.15 -2.09 11.66
C ALA A 148 -0.83 -2.87 12.93
N LEU A 149 -1.20 -2.37 14.12
CA LEU A 149 -1.03 -3.11 15.38
C LEU A 149 -1.82 -4.43 15.37
N GLN A 150 -3.03 -4.43 14.82
CA GLN A 150 -3.84 -5.64 14.68
C GLN A 150 -3.16 -6.69 13.77
N LEU A 151 -2.63 -6.28 12.60
CA LEU A 151 -1.89 -7.17 11.72
C LEU A 151 -0.63 -7.74 12.38
N LEU A 152 0.06 -6.94 13.17
CA LEU A 152 1.24 -7.35 13.94
C LEU A 152 0.88 -8.26 15.13
N GLY A 153 -0.41 -8.47 15.40
CA GLY A 153 -0.89 -9.29 16.51
C GLY A 153 -0.53 -8.71 17.89
N VAL A 154 -0.57 -7.39 18.01
CA VAL A 154 -0.24 -6.65 19.23
C VAL A 154 -1.53 -6.15 19.89
N SER A 155 -1.59 -6.23 21.21
CA SER A 155 -2.66 -5.58 21.99
C SER A 155 -2.57 -4.06 21.84
N LEU A 156 -3.71 -3.38 21.70
CA LEU A 156 -3.76 -1.92 21.50
C LEU A 156 -3.25 -1.13 22.72
N THR A 157 -3.20 -1.75 23.89
CA THR A 157 -2.68 -1.17 25.14
C THR A 157 -1.22 -1.53 25.42
N ALA A 158 -0.62 -2.40 24.60
CA ALA A 158 0.76 -2.81 24.78
C ALA A 158 1.73 -1.78 24.17
N LEU A 159 2.97 -1.83 24.64
CA LEU A 159 4.09 -1.06 24.13
C LEU A 159 5.14 -2.01 23.52
N PRO A 160 4.89 -2.62 22.37
CA PRO A 160 5.81 -3.56 21.77
C PRO A 160 7.07 -2.87 21.25
N THR A 161 8.18 -3.59 21.25
CA THR A 161 9.35 -3.22 20.46
C THR A 161 9.19 -3.76 19.04
N LEU A 162 9.20 -2.89 18.06
CA LEU A 162 9.05 -3.22 16.65
C LEU A 162 10.33 -2.89 15.88
N GLU A 163 10.63 -3.69 14.87
CA GLU A 163 11.65 -3.38 13.88
C GLU A 163 11.04 -2.60 12.73
N VAL A 164 11.78 -1.58 12.26
CA VAL A 164 11.34 -0.68 11.17
C VAL A 164 12.29 -0.84 9.98
N PHE A 165 11.71 -1.05 8.82
CA PHE A 165 12.41 -1.18 7.54
C PHE A 165 11.85 -0.16 6.55
N LYS A 166 12.72 0.39 5.69
CA LYS A 166 12.36 1.21 4.55
C LYS A 166 12.46 0.36 3.27
N SER A 167 11.41 0.44 2.43
CA SER A 167 11.35 -0.21 1.12
C SER A 167 11.98 0.64 0.04
#